data_d72346d7e2e342dfd93786fbfdf775d5
#
_entry.id   d72346d7e2e342dfd93786fbfdf775d5
#
_cell.length_a   1.000
_cell.length_b   1.000
_cell.length_c   1.000
_cell.angle_alpha   90.00
_cell.angle_beta   90.00
_cell.angle_gamma   90.00
#
_symmetry.space_group_name_H-M   'P 1'
#
loop_
_entity.id
_entity.type
_entity.pdbx_description
1 polymer ?
#
loop_
_entity_poly.entity_id
_entity_poly.type
_entity_poly.pdbx_seq_one_letter_code
_entity_poly.pdbx_strand_id
1 'polypeptide(L)'
;MASFNAARMYGLSHLGAIGSGYQADLVVLDDLEEVSVDSVYWKGKLVSRKGERPAVGKRTVPGFLLDTVQLRPVRREQLRLSCPDGAAHVAQVIPHQILTRHRVCQVPCTSGEFQPDRHFQKVAVVERHRGTGRVGIGVAEGFFLHGAIASTVAHDSHNLIAVGDNDQDILLGIQAQEKAGGGYCLVRDGKLLEVLPLPVCGLLTQEPTEQVQRALANMKKLCVEMGMPEELDPFQTLSFLSLPVLPEIRITDRGVFDSVEYRYL
;
A
#
# COMPACT_ATOMS: atom_id res chain seq x y z
N MET A 1 -5.91 -26.51 15.10
CA MET A 1 -6.68 -25.69 14.13
C MET A 1 -5.80 -25.12 13.03
N ALA A 2 -4.65 -24.56 13.32
CA ALA A 2 -3.80 -23.82 12.36
C ALA A 2 -3.21 -24.66 11.20
N SER A 3 -3.10 -25.96 11.30
CA SER A 3 -2.47 -26.80 10.26
C SER A 3 -3.42 -27.89 9.74
N PHE A 4 -3.81 -28.84 10.59
CA PHE A 4 -4.56 -30.02 10.16
C PHE A 4 -5.93 -29.70 9.53
N ASN A 5 -6.72 -28.83 10.16
CA ASN A 5 -8.04 -28.47 9.65
C ASN A 5 -7.97 -27.72 8.32
N ALA A 6 -7.00 -26.81 8.18
CA ALA A 6 -6.75 -26.09 6.94
C ALA A 6 -6.32 -27.05 5.81
N ALA A 7 -5.38 -27.95 6.09
CA ALA A 7 -4.94 -28.94 5.12
C ALA A 7 -6.11 -29.83 4.64
N ARG A 8 -6.95 -30.32 5.56
CA ARG A 8 -8.15 -31.11 5.21
C ARG A 8 -9.15 -30.33 4.36
N MET A 9 -9.41 -29.08 4.71
CA MET A 9 -10.36 -28.22 3.98
C MET A 9 -9.94 -28.04 2.51
N TYR A 10 -8.64 -27.96 2.24
CA TYR A 10 -8.11 -27.83 0.89
C TYR A 10 -7.73 -29.15 0.23
N GLY A 11 -8.10 -30.31 0.81
CA GLY A 11 -7.82 -31.64 0.23
C GLY A 11 -6.34 -32.05 0.29
N LEU A 12 -5.52 -31.40 1.11
CA LEU A 12 -4.09 -31.67 1.27
C LEU A 12 -3.86 -32.79 2.29
N SER A 13 -4.26 -34.01 1.93
CA SER A 13 -4.34 -35.16 2.83
C SER A 13 -3.01 -35.61 3.45
N HIS A 14 -1.89 -35.20 2.86
CA HIS A 14 -0.54 -35.54 3.30
C HIS A 14 0.16 -34.43 4.08
N LEU A 15 -0.55 -33.34 4.39
CA LEU A 15 -0.04 -32.17 5.14
C LEU A 15 -0.80 -31.94 6.43
N GLY A 16 -0.21 -31.16 7.33
CA GLY A 16 -0.88 -30.56 8.49
C GLY A 16 -0.89 -31.40 9.76
N ALA A 17 -0.23 -32.56 9.77
CA ALA A 17 -0.09 -33.39 10.96
C ALA A 17 1.32 -34.00 11.07
N ILE A 18 1.68 -34.40 12.28
CA ILE A 18 2.90 -35.17 12.55
C ILE A 18 2.49 -36.63 12.66
N GLY A 19 2.93 -37.45 11.70
CA GLY A 19 2.60 -38.86 11.66
C GLY A 19 3.17 -39.57 10.47
N SER A 20 3.12 -40.90 10.46
CA SER A 20 3.54 -41.72 9.34
C SER A 20 2.71 -41.41 8.11
N GLY A 21 3.35 -41.20 6.96
CA GLY A 21 2.70 -40.83 5.71
C GLY A 21 2.45 -39.34 5.49
N TYR A 22 2.68 -38.50 6.51
CA TYR A 22 2.63 -37.04 6.35
C TYR A 22 3.97 -36.47 5.91
N GLN A 23 3.91 -35.42 5.12
CA GLN A 23 5.11 -34.65 4.75
C GLN A 23 5.66 -33.93 5.99
N ALA A 24 6.94 -34.05 6.21
CA ALA A 24 7.61 -33.44 7.37
C ALA A 24 7.89 -31.93 7.13
N ASP A 25 6.83 -31.13 7.16
CA ASP A 25 6.84 -29.68 7.26
C ASP A 25 6.61 -29.31 8.74
N LEU A 26 7.71 -29.00 9.45
CA LEU A 26 7.70 -28.93 10.90
C LEU A 26 8.28 -27.60 11.37
N VAL A 27 7.70 -27.04 12.41
CA VAL A 27 8.27 -25.94 13.18
C VAL A 27 8.56 -26.48 14.58
N VAL A 28 9.82 -26.37 15.01
CA VAL A 28 10.27 -26.71 16.37
C VAL A 28 10.36 -25.42 17.16
N LEU A 29 9.71 -25.37 18.30
CA LEU A 29 9.73 -24.22 19.20
C LEU A 29 10.61 -24.51 20.41
N ASP A 30 11.40 -23.52 20.81
CA ASP A 30 12.14 -23.55 22.08
C ASP A 30 11.20 -23.25 23.26
N ASP A 31 10.22 -22.39 23.03
CA ASP A 31 9.26 -21.94 24.02
C ASP A 31 7.87 -21.79 23.42
N LEU A 32 6.85 -22.26 24.16
CA LEU A 32 5.45 -22.22 23.72
C LEU A 32 4.70 -20.95 24.15
N GLU A 33 5.16 -20.27 25.19
CA GLU A 33 4.54 -19.02 25.67
C GLU A 33 4.99 -17.84 24.80
N GLU A 34 6.32 -17.73 24.57
CA GLU A 34 6.92 -16.73 23.71
C GLU A 34 6.84 -17.08 22.20
N VAL A 35 6.44 -18.32 21.86
CA VAL A 35 6.41 -18.85 20.48
C VAL A 35 7.77 -18.68 19.79
N SER A 36 8.85 -18.94 20.54
CA SER A 36 10.22 -18.86 20.03
C SER A 36 10.55 -20.03 19.12
N VAL A 37 10.95 -19.75 17.87
CA VAL A 37 11.23 -20.78 16.85
C VAL A 37 12.71 -21.16 16.90
N ASP A 38 13.02 -22.43 17.25
CA ASP A 38 14.36 -23.00 17.12
C ASP A 38 14.66 -23.38 15.67
N SER A 39 13.82 -24.22 15.07
CA SER A 39 14.11 -24.72 13.72
C SER A 39 12.88 -24.97 12.88
N VAL A 40 13.05 -24.84 11.57
CA VAL A 40 12.01 -25.09 10.57
C VAL A 40 12.50 -26.15 9.59
N TYR A 41 11.66 -27.16 9.36
CA TYR A 41 11.89 -28.20 8.36
C TYR A 41 10.84 -28.10 7.24
N TRP A 42 11.28 -28.23 6.02
CA TRP A 42 10.45 -28.34 4.82
C TRP A 42 10.77 -29.62 4.08
N LYS A 43 9.77 -30.47 3.90
CA LYS A 43 9.94 -31.81 3.31
C LYS A 43 11.06 -32.61 3.98
N GLY A 44 11.15 -32.52 5.30
CA GLY A 44 12.17 -33.21 6.12
C GLY A 44 13.57 -32.59 6.07
N LYS A 45 13.77 -31.48 5.35
CA LYS A 45 15.06 -30.78 5.28
C LYS A 45 15.05 -29.56 6.17
N LEU A 46 16.09 -29.37 6.99
CA LEU A 46 16.27 -28.15 7.77
C LEU A 46 16.42 -26.93 6.85
N VAL A 47 15.55 -25.95 6.97
CA VAL A 47 15.53 -24.72 6.15
C VAL A 47 15.75 -23.44 6.96
N SER A 48 15.68 -23.53 8.29
CA SER A 48 16.04 -22.42 9.17
C SER A 48 16.40 -22.97 10.53
N ARG A 49 17.40 -22.37 11.21
CA ARG A 49 17.73 -22.62 12.61
C ARG A 49 18.09 -21.31 13.29
N LYS A 50 17.42 -21.00 14.41
CA LYS A 50 17.60 -19.75 15.20
C LYS A 50 17.63 -18.49 14.35
N GLY A 51 16.73 -18.42 13.34
CA GLY A 51 16.65 -17.32 12.39
C GLY A 51 17.64 -17.34 11.23
N GLU A 52 18.70 -18.17 11.30
CA GLU A 52 19.61 -18.36 10.18
C GLU A 52 18.96 -19.18 9.07
N ARG A 53 19.08 -18.69 7.83
CA ARG A 53 18.53 -19.36 6.64
C ARG A 53 19.66 -19.68 5.69
N PRO A 54 19.63 -20.85 5.02
CA PRO A 54 20.55 -21.13 3.92
C PRO A 54 20.36 -20.08 2.83
N ALA A 55 21.45 -19.65 2.22
CA ALA A 55 21.41 -18.70 1.12
C ALA A 55 20.52 -19.27 -0.01
N VAL A 56 19.43 -18.58 -0.29
CA VAL A 56 18.59 -18.89 -1.45
C VAL A 56 19.26 -18.27 -2.67
N GLY A 57 19.59 -19.10 -3.67
CA GLY A 57 20.15 -18.59 -4.92
C GLY A 57 19.22 -17.56 -5.56
N LYS A 58 19.79 -16.49 -6.13
CA LYS A 58 19.02 -15.48 -6.87
C LYS A 58 18.27 -16.15 -8.01
N ARG A 59 16.95 -16.01 -8.03
CA ARG A 59 16.12 -16.46 -9.16
C ARG A 59 16.05 -15.34 -10.19
N THR A 60 16.15 -15.68 -11.45
CA THR A 60 15.94 -14.72 -12.54
C THR A 60 14.45 -14.41 -12.64
N VAL A 61 14.10 -13.13 -12.53
CA VAL A 61 12.73 -12.67 -12.78
C VAL A 61 12.54 -12.54 -14.31
N PRO A 62 11.49 -13.12 -14.87
CA PRO A 62 11.15 -12.91 -16.28
C PRO A 62 10.95 -11.42 -16.58
N GLY A 63 11.54 -10.94 -17.69
CA GLY A 63 11.54 -9.52 -18.06
C GLY A 63 10.13 -8.90 -18.16
N PHE A 64 9.13 -9.67 -18.59
CA PHE A 64 7.75 -9.19 -18.70
C PHE A 64 7.09 -8.82 -17.33
N LEU A 65 7.71 -9.22 -16.21
CA LEU A 65 7.26 -8.86 -14.86
C LEU A 65 7.93 -7.56 -14.33
N LEU A 66 8.91 -7.01 -15.03
CA LEU A 66 9.71 -5.89 -14.56
C LEU A 66 9.24 -4.52 -15.07
N ASP A 67 8.61 -4.45 -16.22
CA ASP A 67 8.15 -3.18 -16.82
C ASP A 67 6.62 -3.13 -16.87
N THR A 68 6.02 -3.07 -15.69
CA THR A 68 4.56 -3.14 -15.54
C THR A 68 3.92 -1.84 -15.06
N VAL A 69 4.72 -0.80 -14.80
CA VAL A 69 4.24 0.53 -14.42
C VAL A 69 4.21 1.40 -15.68
N GLN A 70 3.06 1.44 -16.35
CA GLN A 70 2.88 2.15 -17.61
C GLN A 70 2.03 3.40 -17.39
N LEU A 71 2.69 4.51 -17.07
CA LEU A 71 2.03 5.79 -16.86
C LEU A 71 2.07 6.64 -18.14
N ARG A 72 1.04 7.45 -18.35
CA ARG A 72 1.17 8.70 -19.12
C ARG A 72 1.60 9.79 -18.16
N PRO A 73 2.41 10.76 -18.61
CA PRO A 73 2.83 11.88 -17.77
C PRO A 73 1.61 12.56 -17.13
N VAL A 74 1.55 12.56 -15.80
CA VAL A 74 0.49 13.24 -15.04
C VAL A 74 0.82 14.71 -14.97
N ARG A 75 -0.14 15.56 -15.35
CA ARG A 75 -0.01 17.03 -15.33
C ARG A 75 -0.74 17.58 -14.11
N ARG A 76 -0.33 18.75 -13.66
CA ARG A 76 -0.92 19.44 -12.52
C ARG A 76 -2.43 19.68 -12.70
N GLU A 77 -2.85 19.97 -13.92
CA GLU A 77 -4.28 20.19 -14.25
C GLU A 77 -5.15 18.97 -13.97
N GLN A 78 -4.60 17.76 -14.05
CA GLN A 78 -5.30 16.51 -13.75
C GLN A 78 -5.49 16.27 -12.24
N LEU A 79 -4.77 17.02 -11.39
CA LEU A 79 -4.94 16.98 -9.94
C LEU A 79 -6.00 17.97 -9.43
N ARG A 80 -6.64 18.74 -10.30
CA ARG A 80 -7.69 19.66 -9.91
C ARG A 80 -8.94 18.93 -9.46
N LEU A 81 -9.51 19.39 -8.34
CA LEU A 81 -10.79 18.96 -7.83
C LEU A 81 -11.70 20.18 -7.69
N SER A 82 -12.79 20.19 -8.42
CA SER A 82 -13.78 21.28 -8.36
C SER A 82 -14.56 21.21 -7.05
N CYS A 83 -14.68 22.33 -6.37
CA CYS A 83 -15.51 22.50 -5.17
C CYS A 83 -16.16 23.90 -5.17
N PRO A 84 -17.09 24.17 -6.11
CA PRO A 84 -17.65 25.52 -6.31
C PRO A 84 -18.35 26.08 -5.06
N ASP A 85 -18.96 25.20 -4.27
CA ASP A 85 -19.64 25.57 -3.02
C ASP A 85 -18.73 25.45 -1.78
N GLY A 86 -17.42 25.20 -1.99
CA GLY A 86 -16.45 24.98 -0.92
C GLY A 86 -16.61 23.67 -0.18
N ALA A 87 -17.53 22.79 -0.63
CA ALA A 87 -17.77 21.49 -0.01
C ALA A 87 -17.21 20.35 -0.85
N ALA A 88 -16.77 19.28 -0.20
CA ALA A 88 -16.30 18.06 -0.86
C ALA A 88 -16.75 16.80 -0.10
N HIS A 89 -16.78 15.69 -0.83
CA HIS A 89 -16.88 14.35 -0.27
C HIS A 89 -15.51 13.96 0.28
N VAL A 90 -15.44 13.70 1.58
CA VAL A 90 -14.19 13.44 2.31
C VAL A 90 -14.20 12.01 2.86
N ALA A 91 -13.16 11.26 2.53
CA ALA A 91 -12.86 9.96 3.14
C ALA A 91 -12.12 10.18 4.47
N GLN A 92 -12.83 10.14 5.58
CA GLN A 92 -12.22 10.24 6.90
C GLN A 92 -11.60 8.89 7.29
N VAL A 93 -10.30 8.86 7.49
CA VAL A 93 -9.53 7.70 7.95
C VAL A 93 -9.83 7.45 9.43
N ILE A 94 -9.98 6.18 9.80
CA ILE A 94 -10.21 5.74 11.17
C ILE A 94 -8.98 4.95 11.64
N PRO A 95 -8.29 5.37 12.71
CA PRO A 95 -7.14 4.63 13.24
C PRO A 95 -7.47 3.17 13.52
N HIS A 96 -6.51 2.28 13.25
CA HIS A 96 -6.61 0.83 13.42
C HIS A 96 -7.73 0.14 12.61
N GLN A 97 -8.29 0.80 11.59
CA GLN A 97 -9.32 0.24 10.73
C GLN A 97 -8.97 0.43 9.25
N ILE A 98 -9.52 -0.45 8.42
CA ILE A 98 -9.47 -0.33 6.96
C ILE A 98 -10.70 0.41 6.39
N LEU A 99 -11.66 0.73 7.25
CA LEU A 99 -12.87 1.47 6.92
C LEU A 99 -12.61 2.98 6.93
N THR A 100 -13.40 3.71 6.16
CA THR A 100 -13.46 5.17 6.21
C THR A 100 -14.89 5.60 6.51
N ARG A 101 -15.04 6.80 7.07
CA ARG A 101 -16.34 7.48 7.15
C ARG A 101 -16.49 8.42 5.98
N HIS A 102 -17.66 8.44 5.38
CA HIS A 102 -18.05 9.43 4.40
C HIS A 102 -18.51 10.71 5.11
N ARG A 103 -17.87 11.81 4.80
CA ARG A 103 -18.27 13.14 5.27
C ARG A 103 -18.44 14.07 4.07
N VAL A 104 -19.46 14.91 4.13
CA VAL A 104 -19.57 16.07 3.23
C VAL A 104 -19.36 17.30 4.11
N CYS A 105 -18.29 18.04 3.88
CA CYS A 105 -17.91 19.18 4.72
C CYS A 105 -17.19 20.26 3.91
N GLN A 106 -17.12 21.45 4.51
CA GLN A 106 -16.35 22.54 3.95
C GLN A 106 -14.86 22.20 3.97
N VAL A 107 -14.20 22.43 2.85
CA VAL A 107 -12.75 22.19 2.66
C VAL A 107 -12.07 23.47 2.16
N PRO A 108 -10.75 23.62 2.35
CA PRO A 108 -10.03 24.76 1.78
C PRO A 108 -10.24 24.84 0.27
N CYS A 109 -10.74 25.99 -0.19
CA CYS A 109 -11.12 26.19 -1.57
C CYS A 109 -10.71 27.60 -2.05
N THR A 110 -10.11 27.68 -3.22
CA THR A 110 -9.74 28.96 -3.85
C THR A 110 -10.25 28.96 -5.27
N SER A 111 -11.04 29.97 -5.63
CA SER A 111 -11.63 30.10 -6.97
C SER A 111 -12.40 28.86 -7.43
N GLY A 112 -13.12 28.18 -6.49
CA GLY A 112 -13.89 26.97 -6.80
C GLY A 112 -13.05 25.70 -6.98
N GLU A 113 -11.78 25.73 -6.59
CA GLU A 113 -10.88 24.60 -6.66
C GLU A 113 -10.34 24.24 -5.28
N PHE A 114 -10.39 22.96 -4.92
CA PHE A 114 -9.87 22.43 -3.66
C PHE A 114 -8.36 22.66 -3.52
N GLN A 115 -7.96 23.24 -2.40
CA GLN A 115 -6.56 23.42 -2.01
C GLN A 115 -6.23 22.47 -0.86
N PRO A 116 -5.41 21.45 -1.10
CA PRO A 116 -5.03 20.53 -0.04
C PRO A 116 -4.17 21.21 1.02
N ASP A 117 -4.38 20.79 2.26
CA ASP A 117 -3.57 21.18 3.41
C ASP A 117 -3.29 19.95 4.29
N ARG A 118 -2.72 20.16 5.48
CA ARG A 118 -2.42 19.06 6.42
C ARG A 118 -3.65 18.36 6.97
N HIS A 119 -4.79 19.03 7.03
CA HIS A 119 -6.02 18.48 7.58
C HIS A 119 -6.82 17.75 6.50
N PHE A 120 -7.03 18.42 5.35
CA PHE A 120 -7.68 17.86 4.18
C PHE A 120 -6.67 17.61 3.08
N GLN A 121 -6.30 16.36 2.89
CA GLN A 121 -5.28 15.98 1.94
C GLN A 121 -5.87 15.50 0.63
N LYS A 122 -5.18 15.83 -0.45
CA LYS A 122 -5.54 15.35 -1.78
C LYS A 122 -5.09 13.92 -1.95
N VAL A 123 -5.96 13.08 -2.47
CA VAL A 123 -5.65 11.72 -2.92
C VAL A 123 -5.76 11.66 -4.43
N ALA A 124 -4.72 11.17 -5.08
CA ALA A 124 -4.69 10.93 -6.53
C ALA A 124 -4.51 9.43 -6.80
N VAL A 125 -5.37 8.85 -7.62
CA VAL A 125 -5.26 7.46 -8.08
C VAL A 125 -5.04 7.46 -9.58
N VAL A 126 -3.89 6.95 -10.01
CA VAL A 126 -3.43 6.97 -11.41
C VAL A 126 -3.46 5.56 -11.97
N GLU A 127 -4.15 5.36 -13.08
CA GLU A 127 -4.14 4.08 -13.80
C GLU A 127 -2.75 3.81 -14.36
N ARG A 128 -2.17 2.64 -14.04
CA ARG A 128 -0.79 2.29 -14.37
C ARG A 128 -0.58 1.03 -15.20
N HIS A 129 -1.67 0.36 -15.59
CA HIS A 129 -1.56 -0.94 -16.27
C HIS A 129 -1.65 -0.84 -17.79
N ARG A 130 -2.38 0.15 -18.29
CA ARG A 130 -2.68 0.31 -19.73
C ARG A 130 -2.25 1.65 -20.30
N GLY A 131 -1.66 2.52 -19.45
CA GLY A 131 -1.27 3.86 -19.89
C GLY A 131 -2.44 4.69 -20.43
N THR A 132 -3.62 4.57 -19.83
CA THR A 132 -4.83 5.32 -20.29
C THR A 132 -4.73 6.81 -19.97
N GLY A 133 -3.90 7.18 -18.98
CA GLY A 133 -3.78 8.54 -18.48
C GLY A 133 -4.94 8.96 -17.57
N ARG A 134 -5.76 8.01 -17.10
CA ARG A 134 -6.83 8.31 -16.13
C ARG A 134 -6.24 8.61 -14.77
N VAL A 135 -6.75 9.68 -14.16
CA VAL A 135 -6.42 10.12 -12.81
C VAL A 135 -7.71 10.49 -12.10
N GLY A 136 -8.03 9.76 -11.03
CA GLY A 136 -9.14 10.09 -10.16
C GLY A 136 -8.64 10.83 -8.92
N ILE A 137 -9.37 11.85 -8.50
CA ILE A 137 -9.02 12.71 -7.38
C ILE A 137 -10.10 12.63 -6.31
N GLY A 138 -9.69 12.69 -5.04
CA GLY A 138 -10.56 12.77 -3.89
C GLY A 138 -9.89 13.49 -2.74
N VAL A 139 -10.63 13.63 -1.64
CA VAL A 139 -10.15 14.25 -0.40
C VAL A 139 -10.13 13.21 0.71
N ALA A 140 -9.04 13.16 1.46
CA ALA A 140 -8.91 12.37 2.68
C ALA A 140 -8.64 13.27 3.88
N GLU A 141 -9.17 12.87 5.04
CA GLU A 141 -8.92 13.49 6.34
C GLU A 141 -8.31 12.45 7.29
N GLY A 142 -7.31 12.85 8.09
CA GLY A 142 -6.76 12.00 9.14
C GLY A 142 -5.30 11.59 8.95
N PHE A 143 -4.69 11.85 7.80
CA PHE A 143 -3.25 11.60 7.62
C PHE A 143 -2.36 12.66 8.29
N PHE A 144 -2.76 13.94 8.27
CA PHE A 144 -2.02 15.09 8.81
C PHE A 144 -0.57 15.23 8.31
N LEU A 145 -0.27 14.62 7.20
CA LEU A 145 1.04 14.53 6.59
C LEU A 145 1.48 15.88 6.01
N HIS A 146 2.74 16.27 6.21
CA HIS A 146 3.37 17.35 5.44
C HIS A 146 4.26 16.77 4.35
N GLY A 147 3.86 16.97 3.09
CA GLY A 147 4.47 16.35 1.92
C GLY A 147 3.54 15.35 1.25
N ALA A 148 4.09 14.27 0.69
CA ALA A 148 3.32 13.23 0.03
C ALA A 148 3.87 11.81 0.26
N ILE A 149 2.96 10.83 0.26
CA ILE A 149 3.25 9.40 0.15
C ILE A 149 2.69 8.91 -1.19
N ALA A 150 3.45 8.12 -1.94
CA ALA A 150 2.93 7.42 -3.12
C ALA A 150 3.29 5.94 -3.11
N SER A 151 2.38 5.10 -3.62
CA SER A 151 2.53 3.66 -3.67
C SER A 151 1.85 3.05 -4.88
N THR A 152 2.40 1.94 -5.37
CA THR A 152 1.74 1.05 -6.33
C THR A 152 1.11 -0.18 -5.66
N VAL A 153 1.27 -0.33 -4.36
CA VAL A 153 0.63 -1.38 -3.56
C VAL A 153 -0.70 -0.84 -3.04
N ALA A 154 -1.73 -0.94 -3.85
CA ALA A 154 -3.07 -0.39 -3.58
C ALA A 154 -4.16 -1.41 -3.94
N HIS A 155 -4.89 -1.90 -2.95
CA HIS A 155 -5.92 -2.93 -3.15
C HIS A 155 -7.14 -2.42 -3.92
N ASP A 156 -7.76 -3.25 -4.78
CA ASP A 156 -7.26 -4.50 -5.39
C ASP A 156 -6.63 -4.21 -6.74
N SER A 157 -6.89 -3.02 -7.30
CA SER A 157 -6.49 -2.63 -8.66
C SER A 157 -4.99 -2.50 -8.80
N HIS A 158 -4.27 -2.28 -7.70
CA HIS A 158 -2.86 -1.93 -7.67
C HIS A 158 -2.51 -0.76 -8.61
N ASN A 159 -3.44 0.17 -8.80
CA ASN A 159 -3.16 1.46 -9.40
C ASN A 159 -2.17 2.24 -8.54
N LEU A 160 -1.48 3.20 -9.12
CA LEU A 160 -0.64 4.09 -8.34
C LEU A 160 -1.56 5.03 -7.53
N ILE A 161 -1.38 5.05 -6.22
CA ILE A 161 -2.08 5.97 -5.31
C ILE A 161 -1.10 6.90 -4.64
N ALA A 162 -1.45 8.18 -4.52
CA ALA A 162 -0.67 9.17 -3.78
C ALA A 162 -1.59 10.01 -2.90
N VAL A 163 -1.11 10.37 -1.71
CA VAL A 163 -1.78 11.30 -0.78
C VAL A 163 -0.80 12.39 -0.37
N GLY A 164 -1.26 13.63 -0.26
CA GLY A 164 -0.39 14.73 0.17
C GLY A 164 -1.13 16.05 0.40
N ASP A 165 -0.42 16.97 1.04
CA ASP A 165 -0.89 18.32 1.37
C ASP A 165 -0.58 19.37 0.29
N ASN A 166 0.05 18.95 -0.82
CA ASN A 166 0.35 19.82 -1.96
C ASN A 166 0.54 19.03 -3.26
N ASP A 167 0.20 19.65 -4.37
CA ASP A 167 0.27 19.04 -5.72
C ASP A 167 1.70 18.76 -6.19
N GLN A 168 2.67 19.57 -5.79
CA GLN A 168 4.07 19.43 -6.22
C GLN A 168 4.66 18.11 -5.70
N ASP A 169 4.49 17.83 -4.41
CA ASP A 169 5.01 16.62 -3.78
C ASP A 169 4.27 15.36 -4.26
N ILE A 170 2.95 15.46 -4.50
CA ILE A 170 2.16 14.39 -5.12
C ILE A 170 2.72 14.04 -6.51
N LEU A 171 2.94 15.04 -7.38
CA LEU A 171 3.49 14.81 -8.72
C LEU A 171 4.90 14.22 -8.68
N LEU A 172 5.76 14.71 -7.79
CA LEU A 172 7.10 14.17 -7.62
C LEU A 172 7.05 12.71 -7.14
N GLY A 173 6.13 12.38 -6.23
CA GLY A 173 5.89 11.00 -5.78
C GLY A 173 5.45 10.07 -6.92
N ILE A 174 4.52 10.52 -7.76
CA ILE A 174 4.07 9.77 -8.94
C ILE A 174 5.24 9.51 -9.91
N GLN A 175 6.04 10.53 -10.21
CA GLN A 175 7.21 10.40 -11.08
C GLN A 175 8.30 9.48 -10.49
N ALA A 176 8.49 9.53 -9.17
CA ALA A 176 9.43 8.65 -8.49
C ALA A 176 9.01 7.17 -8.58
N GLN A 177 7.71 6.89 -8.46
CA GLN A 177 7.18 5.53 -8.62
C GLN A 177 7.33 5.01 -10.04
N GLU A 178 7.11 5.85 -11.05
CA GLU A 178 7.34 5.50 -12.46
C GLU A 178 8.80 5.07 -12.68
N LYS A 179 9.75 5.90 -12.21
CA LYS A 179 11.19 5.61 -12.34
C LYS A 179 11.64 4.37 -11.56
N ALA A 180 11.03 4.09 -10.42
CA ALA A 180 11.35 2.95 -9.57
C ALA A 180 10.76 1.63 -10.09
N GLY A 181 9.85 1.67 -11.06
CA GLY A 181 9.07 0.52 -11.49
C GLY A 181 8.00 0.10 -10.47
N GLY A 182 7.58 1.00 -9.60
CA GLY A 182 6.64 0.81 -8.51
C GLY A 182 7.29 0.66 -7.13
N GLY A 183 6.47 0.58 -6.10
CA GLY A 183 6.89 0.46 -4.70
C GLY A 183 6.26 1.50 -3.78
N TYR A 184 7.08 2.05 -2.88
CA TYR A 184 6.70 3.12 -1.97
C TYR A 184 7.67 4.28 -2.08
N CYS A 185 7.20 5.51 -1.95
CA CYS A 185 8.07 6.67 -1.78
C CYS A 185 7.47 7.74 -0.86
N LEU A 186 8.35 8.53 -0.29
CA LEU A 186 8.04 9.67 0.56
C LEU A 186 8.67 10.93 -0.05
N VAL A 187 7.90 12.00 -0.10
CA VAL A 187 8.30 13.30 -0.64
C VAL A 187 7.95 14.39 0.36
N ARG A 188 8.84 15.37 0.54
CA ARG A 188 8.56 16.56 1.34
C ARG A 188 9.34 17.76 0.78
N ASP A 189 8.67 18.89 0.68
CA ASP A 189 9.27 20.18 0.23
C ASP A 189 9.98 20.07 -1.13
N GLY A 190 9.39 19.33 -2.08
CA GLY A 190 9.96 19.11 -3.41
C GLY A 190 11.17 18.18 -3.42
N LYS A 191 11.41 17.42 -2.36
CA LYS A 191 12.52 16.47 -2.23
C LYS A 191 12.05 15.07 -1.94
N LEU A 192 12.63 14.13 -2.67
CA LEU A 192 12.43 12.70 -2.39
C LEU A 192 13.23 12.33 -1.14
N LEU A 193 12.51 11.89 -0.08
CA LEU A 193 13.13 11.49 1.19
C LEU A 193 13.58 10.04 1.17
N GLU A 194 12.72 9.16 0.66
CA GLU A 194 12.96 7.71 0.65
C GLU A 194 12.20 7.05 -0.50
N VAL A 195 12.78 6.00 -1.09
CA VAL A 195 12.13 5.13 -2.09
C VAL A 195 12.44 3.70 -1.76
N LEU A 196 11.41 2.86 -1.69
CA LEU A 196 11.53 1.41 -1.69
C LEU A 196 11.01 0.86 -3.01
N PRO A 197 11.91 0.52 -3.96
CA PRO A 197 11.52 -0.02 -5.25
C PRO A 197 10.93 -1.44 -5.13
N LEU A 198 9.81 -1.68 -5.81
CA LEU A 198 9.19 -2.99 -5.95
C LEU A 198 8.98 -3.29 -7.46
N PRO A 199 10.06 -3.48 -8.24
CA PRO A 199 10.00 -3.49 -9.71
C PRO A 199 9.33 -4.73 -10.28
N VAL A 200 9.15 -5.79 -9.50
CA VAL A 200 8.47 -7.00 -9.97
C VAL A 200 6.97 -6.77 -9.86
N CYS A 201 6.31 -6.60 -10.98
CA CYS A 201 4.89 -6.24 -11.12
C CYS A 201 4.50 -4.92 -10.44
N GLY A 202 5.46 -4.08 -10.05
CA GLY A 202 5.20 -2.92 -9.20
C GLY A 202 4.80 -3.27 -7.76
N LEU A 203 5.04 -4.51 -7.29
CA LEU A 203 4.52 -5.04 -6.03
C LEU A 203 5.55 -5.80 -5.21
N LEU A 204 6.57 -6.36 -5.83
CA LEU A 204 7.54 -7.26 -5.22
C LEU A 204 8.96 -6.84 -5.58
N THR A 205 9.92 -7.29 -4.77
CA THR A 205 11.36 -7.08 -5.01
C THR A 205 12.13 -8.39 -4.82
N GLN A 206 13.34 -8.44 -5.37
CA GLN A 206 14.31 -9.52 -5.13
C GLN A 206 15.30 -9.19 -4.02
N GLU A 207 15.15 -8.01 -3.41
CA GLU A 207 16.01 -7.62 -2.30
C GLU A 207 15.75 -8.49 -1.06
N PRO A 208 16.77 -8.72 -0.23
CA PRO A 208 16.63 -9.48 1.01
C PRO A 208 15.53 -8.92 1.92
N THR A 209 14.79 -9.81 2.59
CA THR A 209 13.69 -9.44 3.50
C THR A 209 14.12 -8.44 4.56
N GLU A 210 15.32 -8.60 5.10
CA GLU A 210 15.89 -7.72 6.12
C GLU A 210 16.12 -6.29 5.62
N GLN A 211 16.44 -6.14 4.33
CA GLN A 211 16.60 -4.83 3.69
C GLN A 211 15.24 -4.17 3.50
N VAL A 212 14.25 -4.91 3.02
CA VAL A 212 12.86 -4.43 2.85
C VAL A 212 12.27 -4.01 4.20
N GLN A 213 12.44 -4.84 5.23
CA GLN A 213 11.96 -4.54 6.59
C GLN A 213 12.59 -3.27 7.15
N ARG A 214 13.91 -3.08 6.99
CA ARG A 214 14.61 -1.86 7.42
C ARG A 214 14.09 -0.62 6.68
N ALA A 215 13.93 -0.71 5.37
CA ALA A 215 13.40 0.40 4.57
C ALA A 215 11.97 0.78 5.01
N LEU A 216 11.07 -0.19 5.17
CA LEU A 216 9.71 0.04 5.65
C LEU A 216 9.67 0.65 7.06
N ALA A 217 10.51 0.16 7.97
CA ALA A 217 10.60 0.71 9.33
C ALA A 217 11.10 2.17 9.31
N ASN A 218 12.11 2.48 8.49
CA ASN A 218 12.60 3.85 8.30
C ASN A 218 11.52 4.75 7.69
N MET A 219 10.83 4.29 6.65
CA MET A 219 9.75 5.06 6.02
C MET A 219 8.60 5.35 6.99
N LYS A 220 8.19 4.39 7.83
CA LYS A 220 7.17 4.61 8.87
C LYS A 220 7.60 5.70 9.85
N LYS A 221 8.85 5.67 10.30
CA LYS A 221 9.41 6.71 11.17
C LYS A 221 9.39 8.08 10.49
N LEU A 222 9.81 8.16 9.23
CA LEU A 222 9.75 9.40 8.46
C LEU A 222 8.31 9.92 8.30
N CYS A 223 7.31 9.06 8.12
CA CYS A 223 5.91 9.49 8.06
C CYS A 223 5.46 10.17 9.37
N VAL A 224 5.88 9.67 10.53
CA VAL A 224 5.61 10.32 11.82
C VAL A 224 6.34 11.67 11.89
N GLU A 225 7.59 11.76 11.47
CA GLU A 225 8.35 13.02 11.39
C GLU A 225 7.72 14.03 10.40
N MET A 226 6.98 13.54 9.40
CA MET A 226 6.18 14.35 8.47
C MET A 226 4.83 14.79 9.07
N GLY A 227 4.47 14.35 10.29
CA GLY A 227 3.30 14.76 11.04
C GLY A 227 2.15 13.73 11.07
N MET A 228 2.35 12.55 10.48
CA MET A 228 1.33 11.50 10.50
C MET A 228 1.19 10.90 11.91
N PRO A 229 -0.05 10.59 12.37
CA PRO A 229 -0.27 9.92 13.65
C PRO A 229 0.42 8.55 13.72
N GLU A 230 1.04 8.24 14.86
CA GLU A 230 1.74 6.96 15.09
C GLU A 230 0.79 5.74 15.02
N GLU A 231 -0.50 5.96 15.33
CA GLU A 231 -1.53 4.92 15.32
C GLU A 231 -1.92 4.48 13.90
N LEU A 232 -1.50 5.22 12.87
CA LEU A 232 -1.78 4.90 11.47
C LEU A 232 -0.60 4.16 10.83
N ASP A 233 -0.88 3.01 10.24
CA ASP A 233 0.06 2.42 9.28
C ASP A 233 -0.07 3.16 7.94
N PRO A 234 0.95 3.94 7.50
CA PRO A 234 0.86 4.79 6.32
C PRO A 234 0.52 4.01 5.05
N PHE A 235 1.14 2.85 4.89
CA PHE A 235 1.05 2.08 3.65
C PHE A 235 -0.23 1.26 3.60
N GLN A 236 -0.62 0.65 4.73
CA GLN A 236 -1.88 -0.08 4.82
C GLN A 236 -3.06 0.87 4.64
N THR A 237 -3.07 2.00 5.36
CA THR A 237 -4.14 2.99 5.25
C THR A 237 -4.30 3.49 3.81
N LEU A 238 -3.20 3.87 3.17
CA LEU A 238 -3.21 4.33 1.78
C LEU A 238 -3.68 3.23 0.82
N SER A 239 -3.22 2.00 1.01
CA SER A 239 -3.54 0.86 0.15
C SER A 239 -5.04 0.54 0.12
N PHE A 240 -5.72 0.62 1.27
CA PHE A 240 -7.16 0.33 1.37
C PHE A 240 -8.06 1.50 0.97
N LEU A 241 -7.52 2.72 0.85
CA LEU A 241 -8.29 3.89 0.49
C LEU A 241 -8.86 3.83 -0.94
N SER A 242 -8.30 3.00 -1.80
CA SER A 242 -8.74 2.78 -3.17
C SER A 242 -9.54 1.48 -3.40
N LEU A 243 -9.85 0.73 -2.36
CA LEU A 243 -10.53 -0.56 -2.46
C LEU A 243 -12.07 -0.42 -2.48
N PRO A 244 -12.75 -0.48 -3.64
CA PRO A 244 -14.14 -0.08 -3.80
C PRO A 244 -15.17 -1.03 -3.16
N VAL A 245 -14.73 -2.18 -2.63
CA VAL A 245 -15.62 -3.13 -1.91
C VAL A 245 -15.73 -2.81 -0.41
N LEU A 246 -14.95 -1.86 0.10
CA LEU A 246 -15.05 -1.43 1.49
C LEU A 246 -15.90 -0.16 1.63
N PRO A 247 -16.80 -0.09 2.61
CA PRO A 247 -17.54 1.13 2.91
C PRO A 247 -16.64 2.20 3.59
N GLU A 248 -17.00 3.50 3.59
CA GLU A 248 -18.20 4.03 2.92
C GLU A 248 -17.89 4.58 1.53
N ILE A 249 -16.83 5.41 1.38
CA ILE A 249 -16.37 5.92 0.09
C ILE A 249 -14.90 5.56 -0.15
N ARG A 250 -14.55 5.44 -1.42
CA ARG A 250 -13.18 5.13 -1.89
C ARG A 250 -12.80 6.03 -3.05
N ILE A 251 -11.51 6.19 -3.24
CA ILE A 251 -10.97 6.96 -4.35
C ILE A 251 -10.37 5.99 -5.38
N THR A 252 -10.89 6.01 -6.61
CA THR A 252 -10.44 5.17 -7.71
C THR A 252 -9.82 6.01 -8.81
N ASP A 253 -9.28 5.41 -9.86
CA ASP A 253 -8.79 6.12 -11.05
C ASP A 253 -9.91 6.88 -11.83
N ARG A 254 -11.16 6.76 -11.39
CA ARG A 254 -12.32 7.48 -11.93
C ARG A 254 -12.89 8.55 -11.00
N GLY A 255 -12.31 8.72 -9.82
CA GLY A 255 -12.75 9.65 -8.79
C GLY A 255 -13.34 8.96 -7.56
N VAL A 256 -14.15 9.71 -6.82
CA VAL A 256 -14.77 9.24 -5.57
C VAL A 256 -15.90 8.27 -5.87
N PHE A 257 -15.85 7.10 -5.26
CA PHE A 257 -16.83 6.04 -5.40
C PHE A 257 -17.51 5.77 -4.05
N ASP A 258 -18.83 5.85 -4.04
CA ASP A 258 -19.67 5.43 -2.92
C ASP A 258 -19.88 3.92 -3.00
N SER A 259 -19.27 3.19 -2.05
CA SER A 259 -19.34 1.73 -2.00
C SER A 259 -20.67 1.22 -1.43
N VAL A 260 -21.46 2.07 -0.77
CA VAL A 260 -22.77 1.73 -0.23
C VAL A 260 -23.84 1.86 -1.30
N GLU A 261 -23.86 3.03 -1.99
CA GLU A 261 -24.81 3.31 -3.07
C GLU A 261 -24.34 2.75 -4.43
N TYR A 262 -23.11 2.25 -4.50
CA TYR A 262 -22.46 1.68 -5.68
C TYR A 262 -22.45 2.61 -6.89
N ARG A 263 -22.08 3.86 -6.67
CA ARG A 263 -22.02 4.93 -7.70
C ARG A 263 -20.83 5.88 -7.51
N TYR A 264 -20.49 6.59 -8.56
CA TYR A 264 -19.53 7.71 -8.46
C TYR A 264 -20.23 8.97 -7.96
N LEU A 265 -19.53 9.75 -7.16
CA LEU A 265 -19.99 11.02 -6.60
C LEU A 265 -19.45 12.22 -7.38
#